data_c0f6bb0c00b5857a97b4f98e62a826b4
#
_entry.id   c0f6bb0c00b5857a97b4f98e62a826b4
#
_cell.length_a   1.000
_cell.length_b   1.000
_cell.length_c   1.000
_cell.angle_alpha   90.00
_cell.angle_beta   90.00
_cell.angle_gamma   90.00
#
_symmetry.space_group_name_H-M   'P 1'
#
loop_
_entity.id
_entity.type
_entity.pdbx_description
1 polymer ?
#
loop_
_entity_poly.entity_id
_entity_poly.type
_entity_poly.pdbx_seq_one_letter_code
_entity_poly.pdbx_strand_id
1 'polypeptide(L)'
;MDALRNILVLMEPGSESQPAFEAALLLARRFGARLELLMVDYQDLHAAYFSPPTATLQEFHDSVMASHHHVLERYTKQAADAGVTALCEALWGTPFHEMVLARVAATRPDLVVKHSVHHNRIERTLFTGSDWHLIRACPAPLLLVKDPARLESARMLVCVDPLHAHDKPAALDHQLLRTAALLAGPLGGEVHALHVFSIPTPVTVIGDAYIAAAAVQPTDATVENATAALRELAARHALPPARAQVRVGRPAREILEEAAALEAGIVIMGAVSRGRLDRWFVGSTAEAVLDRLACNVWVEKLPQD
;
A
#
# COMPACT_ATOMS: atom_id res chain seq x y z
N MET A 1 -5.51 12.08 7.81
CA MET A 1 -4.70 11.47 8.90
C MET A 1 -3.93 12.60 9.57
N ASP A 2 -4.03 12.75 10.89
CA ASP A 2 -3.38 13.85 11.60
C ASP A 2 -2.14 13.41 12.38
N ALA A 3 -2.03 12.13 12.70
CA ALA A 3 -0.87 11.51 13.34
C ALA A 3 -0.90 9.98 13.15
N LEU A 4 0.27 9.36 13.20
CA LEU A 4 0.41 7.91 13.36
C LEU A 4 0.58 7.62 14.85
N ARG A 5 -0.39 6.96 15.48
CA ARG A 5 -0.35 6.58 16.90
C ARG A 5 -0.35 5.07 17.11
N ASN A 6 -1.07 4.36 16.25
CA ASN A 6 -1.24 2.91 16.32
C ASN A 6 -0.94 2.29 14.96
N ILE A 7 0.05 1.42 14.91
CA ILE A 7 0.46 0.73 13.68
C ILE A 7 0.23 -0.76 13.87
N LEU A 8 -0.63 -1.35 13.05
CA LEU A 8 -0.82 -2.80 12.97
C LEU A 8 0.19 -3.39 11.99
N VAL A 9 1.00 -4.32 12.47
CA VAL A 9 2.06 -4.97 11.70
C VAL A 9 1.68 -6.42 11.43
N LEU A 10 1.55 -6.79 10.17
CA LEU A 10 1.28 -8.16 9.77
C LEU A 10 2.60 -8.93 9.68
N MET A 11 2.81 -9.81 10.66
CA MET A 11 4.00 -10.65 10.78
C MET A 11 3.85 -11.92 9.95
N GLU A 12 4.94 -12.36 9.31
CA GLU A 12 4.93 -13.56 8.47
C GLU A 12 5.31 -14.79 9.28
N PRO A 13 4.43 -15.81 9.36
CA PRO A 13 4.77 -17.08 10.00
C PRO A 13 5.95 -17.75 9.28
N GLY A 14 6.87 -18.33 10.05
CA GLY A 14 7.99 -19.12 9.52
C GLY A 14 9.08 -18.31 8.79
N SER A 15 8.99 -16.99 8.74
CA SER A 15 10.04 -16.13 8.16
C SER A 15 11.01 -15.64 9.23
N GLU A 16 12.31 -15.75 8.96
CA GLU A 16 13.35 -15.16 9.82
C GLU A 16 13.46 -13.65 9.66
N SER A 17 13.17 -13.15 8.47
CA SER A 17 13.17 -11.71 8.15
C SER A 17 11.75 -11.17 8.21
N GLN A 18 11.57 -10.02 8.86
CA GLN A 18 10.28 -9.35 9.02
C GLN A 18 10.35 -7.90 8.53
N PRO A 19 10.40 -7.64 7.20
CA PRO A 19 10.54 -6.30 6.66
C PRO A 19 9.38 -5.36 7.06
N ALA A 20 8.17 -5.91 7.25
CA ALA A 20 7.04 -5.15 7.77
C ALA A 20 7.30 -4.61 9.17
N PHE A 21 7.91 -5.43 10.05
CA PHE A 21 8.28 -5.02 11.40
C PHE A 21 9.39 -3.95 11.38
N GLU A 22 10.42 -4.13 10.56
CA GLU A 22 11.51 -3.16 10.44
C GLU A 22 10.99 -1.79 9.99
N ALA A 23 10.14 -1.77 8.96
CA ALA A 23 9.48 -0.56 8.48
C ALA A 23 8.60 0.09 9.55
N ALA A 24 7.78 -0.71 10.25
CA ALA A 24 6.88 -0.23 11.28
C ALA A 24 7.64 0.28 12.52
N LEU A 25 8.73 -0.37 12.89
CA LEU A 25 9.59 0.06 14.00
C LEU A 25 10.23 1.42 13.72
N LEU A 26 10.72 1.62 12.49
CA LEU A 26 11.22 2.92 12.03
C LEU A 26 10.15 4.00 12.16
N LEU A 27 8.95 3.74 11.60
CA LEU A 27 7.82 4.68 11.68
C LEU A 27 7.42 4.95 13.14
N ALA A 28 7.29 3.91 13.96
CA ALA A 28 6.91 4.07 15.35
C ALA A 28 7.89 4.93 16.13
N ARG A 29 9.20 4.76 15.93
CA ARG A 29 10.23 5.60 16.55
C ARG A 29 10.15 7.06 16.09
N ARG A 30 9.88 7.29 14.81
CA ARG A 30 9.83 8.65 14.23
C ARG A 30 8.56 9.43 14.63
N PHE A 31 7.45 8.70 14.85
CA PHE A 31 6.15 9.29 15.16
C PHE A 31 5.73 9.16 16.62
N GLY A 32 6.48 8.41 17.45
CA GLY A 32 6.06 8.08 18.81
C GLY A 32 4.84 7.16 18.86
N ALA A 33 4.67 6.31 17.85
CA ALA A 33 3.55 5.39 17.74
C ALA A 33 3.80 4.11 18.53
N ARG A 34 2.72 3.41 18.88
CA ARG A 34 2.77 2.04 19.39
C ARG A 34 2.57 1.04 18.26
N LEU A 35 3.11 -0.16 18.43
CA LEU A 35 2.94 -1.26 17.50
C LEU A 35 1.95 -2.29 18.04
N GLU A 36 1.22 -2.90 17.13
CA GLU A 36 0.48 -4.11 17.34
C GLU A 36 0.97 -5.16 16.34
N LEU A 37 1.63 -6.20 16.83
CA LEU A 37 2.20 -7.27 16.02
C LEU A 37 1.18 -8.39 15.90
N LEU A 38 0.65 -8.59 14.71
CA LEU A 38 -0.35 -9.61 14.40
C LEU A 38 0.27 -10.70 13.53
N MET A 39 0.24 -11.93 14.00
CA MET A 39 0.60 -13.11 13.22
C MET A 39 -0.66 -13.96 13.01
N VAL A 40 -1.02 -14.20 11.75
CA VAL A 40 -2.15 -15.05 11.39
C VAL A 40 -1.61 -16.26 10.66
N ASP A 41 -1.80 -17.45 11.24
CA ASP A 41 -1.48 -18.70 10.57
C ASP A 41 -2.77 -19.33 10.01
N TYR A 42 -2.67 -19.85 8.80
CA TYR A 42 -3.78 -20.45 8.07
C TYR A 42 -3.41 -21.80 7.44
N GLN A 43 -2.40 -22.48 7.99
CA GLN A 43 -2.03 -23.78 7.42
C GLN A 43 -3.25 -24.68 7.40
N ASP A 44 -3.62 -25.09 6.18
CA ASP A 44 -4.66 -26.08 5.97
C ASP A 44 -4.27 -27.37 6.72
N LEU A 45 -5.10 -27.78 7.67
CA LEU A 45 -4.92 -29.04 8.40
C LEU A 45 -4.81 -30.27 7.47
N HIS A 46 -5.08 -30.11 6.17
CA HIS A 46 -4.83 -31.15 5.17
C HIS A 46 -3.34 -31.54 5.06
N ALA A 47 -2.41 -30.65 5.39
CA ALA A 47 -1.00 -31.00 5.47
C ALA A 47 -0.70 -31.90 6.70
N ALA A 48 -1.51 -31.83 7.73
CA ALA A 48 -1.39 -32.66 8.92
C ALA A 48 -1.73 -34.15 8.70
N TYR A 49 -2.40 -34.50 7.59
CA TYR A 49 -2.63 -35.90 7.23
C TYR A 49 -1.34 -36.68 6.94
N PHE A 50 -0.23 -36.01 6.77
CA PHE A 50 1.10 -36.63 6.57
C PHE A 50 1.97 -36.60 7.84
N SER A 51 1.47 -36.07 8.95
CA SER A 51 2.17 -36.11 10.25
C SER A 51 1.97 -37.46 10.95
N PRO A 52 2.98 -37.95 11.69
CA PRO A 52 2.88 -39.24 12.37
C PRO A 52 1.72 -39.25 13.39
N PRO A 53 1.10 -40.42 13.62
CA PRO A 53 -0.19 -40.56 14.30
C PRO A 53 -0.17 -40.35 15.83
N THR A 54 0.80 -39.67 16.39
CA THR A 54 1.00 -39.54 17.83
C THR A 54 0.59 -38.21 18.46
N ALA A 55 0.33 -37.18 17.65
CA ALA A 55 -0.18 -35.89 18.14
C ALA A 55 -1.64 -35.72 17.74
N THR A 56 -2.48 -35.27 18.67
CA THR A 56 -3.83 -34.83 18.35
C THR A 56 -3.78 -33.51 17.58
N LEU A 57 -4.79 -33.23 16.76
CA LEU A 57 -4.90 -31.95 16.06
C LEU A 57 -4.77 -30.75 17.02
N GLN A 58 -5.28 -30.91 18.24
CA GLN A 58 -5.20 -29.90 19.29
C GLN A 58 -3.76 -29.66 19.75
N GLU A 59 -3.00 -30.73 20.02
CA GLU A 59 -1.59 -30.64 20.43
C GLU A 59 -0.74 -29.98 19.35
N PHE A 60 -1.01 -30.28 18.08
CA PHE A 60 -0.35 -29.63 16.94
C PHE A 60 -0.66 -28.13 16.89
N HIS A 61 -1.94 -27.77 16.97
CA HIS A 61 -2.39 -26.38 17.01
C HIS A 61 -1.70 -25.62 18.16
N ASP A 62 -1.73 -26.18 19.37
CA ASP A 62 -1.18 -25.54 20.56
C ASP A 62 0.36 -25.38 20.47
N SER A 63 1.05 -26.34 19.85
CA SER A 63 2.48 -26.25 19.57
C SER A 63 2.82 -25.15 18.58
N VAL A 64 2.06 -25.03 17.49
CA VAL A 64 2.24 -23.96 16.49
C VAL A 64 1.96 -22.60 17.09
N MET A 65 0.86 -22.45 17.82
CA MET A 65 0.51 -21.19 18.49
C MET A 65 1.55 -20.79 19.56
N ALA A 66 2.08 -21.75 20.33
CA ALA A 66 3.17 -21.47 21.27
C ALA A 66 4.44 -20.99 20.55
N SER A 67 4.77 -21.58 19.41
CA SER A 67 5.89 -21.13 18.57
C SER A 67 5.69 -19.69 18.06
N HIS A 68 4.48 -19.36 17.59
CA HIS A 68 4.17 -18.00 17.13
C HIS A 68 4.26 -16.98 18.27
N HIS A 69 3.74 -17.31 19.44
CA HIS A 69 3.88 -16.45 20.61
C HIS A 69 5.33 -16.19 20.98
N HIS A 70 6.18 -17.22 20.97
CA HIS A 70 7.60 -17.06 21.24
C HIS A 70 8.29 -16.13 20.23
N VAL A 71 7.98 -16.26 18.93
CA VAL A 71 8.49 -15.37 17.89
C VAL A 71 8.02 -13.92 18.13
N LEU A 72 6.74 -13.74 18.39
CA LEU A 72 6.16 -12.40 18.62
C LEU A 72 6.73 -11.73 19.86
N GLU A 73 6.94 -12.46 20.96
CA GLU A 73 7.59 -11.96 22.19
C GLU A 73 9.00 -11.44 21.92
N ARG A 74 9.78 -12.13 21.08
CA ARG A 74 11.11 -11.68 20.66
C ARG A 74 11.05 -10.32 19.96
N TYR A 75 10.11 -10.13 19.03
CA TYR A 75 9.96 -8.86 18.34
C TYR A 75 9.34 -7.76 19.21
N THR A 76 8.45 -8.11 20.13
CA THR A 76 7.93 -7.19 21.17
C THR A 76 9.07 -6.67 22.04
N LYS A 77 9.99 -7.56 22.47
CA LYS A 77 11.19 -7.16 23.20
C LYS A 77 12.10 -6.27 22.36
N GLN A 78 12.33 -6.62 21.09
CA GLN A 78 13.13 -5.78 20.18
C GLN A 78 12.53 -4.36 20.02
N ALA A 79 11.21 -4.25 19.95
CA ALA A 79 10.53 -2.95 19.93
C ALA A 79 10.76 -2.18 21.24
N ALA A 80 10.62 -2.84 22.38
CA ALA A 80 10.86 -2.25 23.71
C ALA A 80 12.31 -1.77 23.87
N ASP A 81 13.29 -2.57 23.45
CA ASP A 81 14.70 -2.21 23.44
C ASP A 81 15.00 -0.97 22.56
N ALA A 82 14.16 -0.75 21.52
CA ALA A 82 14.17 0.43 20.66
C ALA A 82 13.34 1.62 21.18
N GLY A 83 12.76 1.49 22.39
CA GLY A 83 11.92 2.53 23.02
C GLY A 83 10.49 2.61 22.48
N VAL A 84 10.00 1.55 21.81
CA VAL A 84 8.65 1.49 21.21
C VAL A 84 7.78 0.52 21.99
N THR A 85 6.59 0.95 22.41
CA THR A 85 5.60 0.06 23.02
C THR A 85 4.99 -0.84 21.96
N ALA A 86 5.01 -2.15 22.18
CA ALA A 86 4.40 -3.12 21.29
C ALA A 86 3.52 -4.10 22.06
N LEU A 87 2.38 -4.45 21.45
CA LEU A 87 1.53 -5.57 21.85
C LEU A 87 1.61 -6.64 20.76
N CYS A 88 1.34 -7.89 21.08
CA CYS A 88 1.34 -8.95 20.08
C CYS A 88 0.14 -9.89 20.25
N GLU A 89 -0.30 -10.45 19.13
CA GLU A 89 -1.37 -11.45 19.06
C GLU A 89 -1.09 -12.44 17.94
N ALA A 90 -1.30 -13.71 18.22
CA ALA A 90 -1.30 -14.77 17.24
C ALA A 90 -2.73 -15.28 17.05
N LEU A 91 -3.17 -15.43 15.81
CA LEU A 91 -4.47 -15.94 15.45
C LEU A 91 -4.33 -17.14 14.53
N TRP A 92 -5.25 -18.08 14.68
CA TRP A 92 -5.38 -19.22 13.79
C TRP A 92 -6.71 -19.14 13.07
N GLY A 93 -6.69 -19.09 11.74
CA GLY A 93 -7.95 -19.04 10.97
C GLY A 93 -7.76 -18.72 9.50
N THR A 94 -8.81 -19.02 8.75
CA THR A 94 -8.92 -18.75 7.31
C THR A 94 -10.25 -18.09 7.00
N PRO A 95 -10.31 -17.22 5.97
CA PRO A 95 -9.19 -16.76 5.16
C PRO A 95 -8.40 -15.64 5.86
N PHE A 96 -7.10 -15.57 5.61
CA PHE A 96 -6.16 -14.62 6.22
C PHE A 96 -6.69 -13.17 6.24
N HIS A 97 -7.18 -12.69 5.10
CA HIS A 97 -7.63 -11.30 5.00
C HIS A 97 -8.85 -10.98 5.87
N GLU A 98 -9.76 -11.93 6.11
CA GLU A 98 -10.91 -11.72 7.01
C GLU A 98 -10.46 -11.59 8.47
N MET A 99 -9.48 -12.41 8.90
CA MET A 99 -8.91 -12.31 10.23
C MET A 99 -8.25 -10.94 10.46
N VAL A 100 -7.48 -10.49 9.46
CA VAL A 100 -6.85 -9.15 9.49
C VAL A 100 -7.91 -8.05 9.53
N LEU A 101 -8.94 -8.11 8.69
CA LEU A 101 -9.99 -7.09 8.64
C LEU A 101 -10.81 -7.04 9.94
N ALA A 102 -11.09 -8.20 10.56
CA ALA A 102 -11.72 -8.24 11.87
C ALA A 102 -10.86 -7.55 12.94
N ARG A 103 -9.55 -7.77 12.91
CA ARG A 103 -8.63 -7.09 13.82
C ARG A 103 -8.57 -5.58 13.57
N VAL A 104 -8.49 -5.16 12.32
CA VAL A 104 -8.53 -3.74 11.93
C VAL A 104 -9.82 -3.07 12.43
N ALA A 105 -10.97 -3.73 12.29
CA ALA A 105 -12.26 -3.21 12.79
C ALA A 105 -12.26 -3.05 14.32
N ALA A 106 -11.65 -4.00 15.04
CA ALA A 106 -11.59 -3.99 16.51
C ALA A 106 -10.63 -2.92 17.05
N THR A 107 -9.44 -2.77 16.46
CA THR A 107 -8.36 -1.92 17.00
C THR A 107 -8.25 -0.56 16.32
N ARG A 108 -8.85 -0.39 15.15
CA ARG A 108 -8.84 0.84 14.35
C ARG A 108 -7.45 1.47 14.24
N PRO A 109 -6.48 0.76 13.68
CA PRO A 109 -5.12 1.27 13.53
C PRO A 109 -5.10 2.45 12.55
N ASP A 110 -4.15 3.36 12.75
CA ASP A 110 -3.90 4.47 11.83
C ASP A 110 -3.19 4.01 10.55
N LEU A 111 -2.50 2.86 10.62
CA LEU A 111 -1.76 2.26 9.52
C LEU A 111 -1.70 0.75 9.68
N VAL A 112 -1.87 0.02 8.60
CA VAL A 112 -1.55 -1.40 8.50
C VAL A 112 -0.29 -1.55 7.67
N VAL A 113 0.70 -2.29 8.19
CA VAL A 113 1.96 -2.53 7.50
C VAL A 113 2.08 -4.01 7.17
N LYS A 114 2.32 -4.32 5.90
CA LYS A 114 2.49 -5.68 5.39
C LYS A 114 3.69 -5.77 4.48
N HIS A 115 4.48 -6.83 4.62
CA HIS A 115 5.50 -7.16 3.65
C HIS A 115 4.85 -7.70 2.37
N SER A 116 5.36 -7.27 1.23
CA SER A 116 4.95 -7.71 -0.10
C SER A 116 6.14 -8.35 -0.80
N VAL A 117 6.14 -9.68 -0.86
CA VAL A 117 7.27 -10.48 -1.37
C VAL A 117 7.37 -10.40 -2.88
N HIS A 118 8.58 -10.16 -3.37
CA HIS A 118 8.96 -10.45 -4.75
C HIS A 118 9.12 -11.96 -4.92
N HIS A 119 8.11 -12.67 -5.37
CA HIS A 119 8.33 -14.02 -5.87
C HIS A 119 9.09 -13.97 -7.20
N ASN A 120 10.15 -14.77 -7.27
CA ASN A 120 11.15 -14.87 -8.35
C ASN A 120 10.64 -14.57 -9.77
N ARG A 121 11.52 -13.98 -10.57
CA ARG A 121 11.47 -13.47 -11.96
C ARG A 121 10.64 -14.25 -13.02
N ILE A 122 9.94 -15.32 -12.67
CA ILE A 122 9.20 -16.17 -13.61
C ILE A 122 7.68 -16.03 -13.45
N GLU A 123 7.18 -15.63 -12.26
CA GLU A 123 5.75 -15.44 -12.04
C GLU A 123 5.45 -13.94 -11.87
N ARG A 124 4.69 -13.41 -12.83
CA ARG A 124 4.35 -11.99 -12.99
C ARG A 124 3.39 -11.44 -11.93
N THR A 125 3.10 -12.12 -10.85
CA THR A 125 2.16 -11.69 -9.81
C THR A 125 2.89 -11.48 -8.50
N LEU A 126 3.23 -10.24 -8.19
CA LEU A 126 3.93 -9.81 -6.98
C LEU A 126 3.02 -9.77 -5.75
N PHE A 127 1.72 -9.66 -5.95
CA PHE A 127 0.71 -9.60 -4.92
C PHE A 127 -0.09 -10.89 -4.85
N THR A 128 -0.23 -11.42 -3.62
CA THR A 128 -1.09 -12.56 -3.36
C THR A 128 -2.56 -12.16 -3.46
N GLY A 129 -3.47 -13.13 -3.60
CA GLY A 129 -4.91 -12.87 -3.52
C GLY A 129 -5.29 -12.12 -2.23
N SER A 130 -4.63 -12.43 -1.11
CA SER A 130 -4.84 -11.77 0.18
C SER A 130 -4.41 -10.30 0.18
N ASP A 131 -3.32 -9.94 -0.51
CA ASP A 131 -2.90 -8.53 -0.64
C ASP A 131 -3.95 -7.71 -1.37
N TRP A 132 -4.47 -8.24 -2.48
CA TRP A 132 -5.55 -7.59 -3.23
C TRP A 132 -6.83 -7.44 -2.42
N HIS A 133 -7.16 -8.43 -1.57
CA HIS A 133 -8.29 -8.32 -0.65
C HIS A 133 -8.08 -7.22 0.38
N LEU A 134 -6.89 -7.13 0.97
CA LEU A 134 -6.56 -6.05 1.92
C LEU A 134 -6.56 -4.68 1.24
N ILE A 135 -5.95 -4.55 0.05
CA ILE A 135 -5.98 -3.30 -0.71
C ILE A 135 -7.42 -2.87 -1.02
N ARG A 136 -8.33 -3.81 -1.28
CA ARG A 136 -9.74 -3.51 -1.58
C ARG A 136 -10.62 -3.29 -0.36
N ALA A 137 -10.39 -3.99 0.73
CA ALA A 137 -11.32 -4.05 1.85
C ALA A 137 -10.83 -3.37 3.14
N CYS A 138 -9.51 -3.19 3.34
CA CYS A 138 -9.00 -2.59 4.57
C CYS A 138 -9.42 -1.11 4.66
N PRO A 139 -10.12 -0.68 5.71
CA PRO A 139 -10.54 0.71 5.86
C PRO A 139 -9.39 1.64 6.26
N ALA A 140 -8.35 1.10 6.89
CA ALA A 140 -7.15 1.85 7.24
C ALA A 140 -6.18 1.97 6.05
N PRO A 141 -5.34 3.01 6.01
CA PRO A 141 -4.21 3.08 5.09
C PRO A 141 -3.33 1.83 5.17
N LEU A 142 -2.76 1.43 4.04
CA LEU A 142 -1.95 0.22 3.93
C LEU A 142 -0.56 0.55 3.38
N LEU A 143 0.50 0.25 4.13
CA LEU A 143 1.87 0.30 3.66
C LEU A 143 2.32 -1.12 3.25
N LEU A 144 2.55 -1.29 1.97
CA LEU A 144 3.12 -2.50 1.38
C LEU A 144 4.63 -2.33 1.30
N VAL A 145 5.34 -3.02 2.17
CA VAL A 145 6.80 -2.91 2.29
C VAL A 145 7.46 -3.89 1.34
N LYS A 146 8.37 -3.38 0.52
CA LYS A 146 9.26 -4.18 -0.34
C LYS A 146 10.70 -4.09 0.12
N ASP A 147 11.11 -2.90 0.56
CA ASP A 147 12.44 -2.62 1.08
C ASP A 147 12.33 -1.58 2.21
N PRO A 148 12.44 -2.00 3.48
CA PRO A 148 12.35 -1.10 4.63
C PRO A 148 13.47 -0.03 4.64
N ALA A 149 14.65 -0.33 4.09
CA ALA A 149 15.76 0.63 4.07
C ALA A 149 15.46 1.87 3.21
N ARG A 150 14.55 1.75 2.23
CA ARG A 150 14.14 2.88 1.38
C ARG A 150 13.16 3.86 2.04
N LEU A 151 12.77 3.64 3.28
CA LEU A 151 11.88 4.56 4.01
C LEU A 151 12.63 5.76 4.58
N GLU A 152 13.89 5.62 4.98
CA GLU A 152 14.68 6.75 5.47
C GLU A 152 15.10 7.66 4.31
N SER A 153 14.92 8.96 4.50
CA SER A 153 15.18 10.00 3.47
C SER A 153 14.47 9.73 2.15
N ALA A 154 13.27 9.11 2.23
CA ALA A 154 12.52 8.65 1.07
C ALA A 154 12.10 9.83 0.17
N ARG A 155 12.40 9.75 -1.11
CA ARG A 155 11.70 10.52 -2.12
C ARG A 155 10.34 9.89 -2.33
N MET A 156 9.27 10.64 -2.05
CA MET A 156 7.90 10.18 -2.07
C MET A 156 7.23 10.66 -3.34
N LEU A 157 6.75 9.75 -4.18
CA LEU A 157 6.00 10.06 -5.40
C LEU A 157 4.51 9.93 -5.11
N VAL A 158 3.79 11.05 -5.11
CA VAL A 158 2.35 11.10 -4.87
C VAL A 158 1.60 11.15 -6.20
N CYS A 159 0.80 10.13 -6.48
CA CYS A 159 0.01 10.04 -7.70
C CYS A 159 -1.37 10.69 -7.49
N VAL A 160 -1.58 11.85 -8.11
CA VAL A 160 -2.80 12.65 -7.98
C VAL A 160 -3.56 12.79 -9.30
N ASP A 161 -4.85 13.09 -9.21
CA ASP A 161 -5.71 13.37 -10.37
C ASP A 161 -6.52 14.66 -10.15
N PRO A 162 -5.90 15.84 -10.27
CA PRO A 162 -6.53 17.13 -9.97
C PRO A 162 -7.66 17.48 -10.92
N LEU A 163 -7.80 16.79 -12.05
CA LEU A 163 -8.89 16.97 -13.01
C LEU A 163 -10.10 16.08 -12.72
N HIS A 164 -9.97 15.14 -11.77
CA HIS A 164 -11.03 14.20 -11.38
C HIS A 164 -11.61 13.40 -12.56
N ALA A 165 -10.76 13.07 -13.55
CA ALA A 165 -11.16 12.49 -14.82
C ALA A 165 -11.87 11.13 -14.70
N HIS A 166 -11.82 10.50 -13.53
CA HIS A 166 -12.32 9.13 -13.28
C HIS A 166 -13.21 9.03 -12.03
N ASP A 167 -14.06 10.03 -11.78
CA ASP A 167 -14.95 10.11 -10.60
C ASP A 167 -14.21 9.98 -9.25
N LYS A 168 -12.92 10.32 -9.24
CA LYS A 168 -12.10 10.34 -8.05
C LYS A 168 -12.50 11.53 -7.17
N PRO A 169 -12.86 11.32 -5.88
CA PRO A 169 -13.19 12.45 -5.02
C PRO A 169 -11.98 13.39 -4.85
N ALA A 170 -12.20 14.69 -4.98
CA ALA A 170 -11.16 15.72 -4.79
C ALA A 170 -10.48 15.61 -3.42
N ALA A 171 -11.23 15.23 -2.40
CA ALA A 171 -10.74 15.02 -1.05
C ALA A 171 -9.59 13.99 -0.98
N LEU A 172 -9.55 13.00 -1.89
CA LEU A 172 -8.51 11.98 -1.89
C LEU A 172 -7.14 12.55 -2.26
N ASP A 173 -7.05 13.44 -3.25
CA ASP A 173 -5.78 14.07 -3.62
C ASP A 173 -5.23 14.94 -2.49
N HIS A 174 -6.10 15.67 -1.81
CA HIS A 174 -5.71 16.40 -0.60
C HIS A 174 -5.25 15.48 0.53
N GLN A 175 -5.88 14.31 0.68
CA GLN A 175 -5.48 13.32 1.68
C GLN A 175 -4.12 12.73 1.35
N LEU A 176 -3.86 12.35 0.09
CA LEU A 176 -2.56 11.82 -0.37
C LEU A 176 -1.42 12.80 -0.08
N LEU A 177 -1.60 14.08 -0.43
CA LEU A 177 -0.59 15.11 -0.19
C LEU A 177 -0.40 15.42 1.30
N ARG A 178 -1.46 15.39 2.11
CA ARG A 178 -1.35 15.52 3.57
C ARG A 178 -0.56 14.35 4.18
N THR A 179 -0.86 13.13 3.75
CA THR A 179 -0.12 11.93 4.19
C THR A 179 1.36 12.03 3.81
N ALA A 180 1.67 12.43 2.59
CA ALA A 180 3.06 12.63 2.16
C ALA A 180 3.78 13.71 2.99
N ALA A 181 3.13 14.84 3.23
CA ALA A 181 3.67 15.92 4.05
C ALA A 181 3.89 15.49 5.51
N LEU A 182 2.96 14.71 6.08
CA LEU A 182 3.09 14.12 7.41
C LEU A 182 4.32 13.21 7.52
N LEU A 183 4.56 12.38 6.50
CA LEU A 183 5.67 11.43 6.47
C LEU A 183 7.02 12.11 6.21
N ALA A 184 7.05 13.16 5.40
CA ALA A 184 8.29 13.78 4.91
C ALA A 184 9.17 14.31 6.03
N GLY A 185 8.62 15.06 6.98
CA GLY A 185 9.39 15.64 8.07
C GLY A 185 10.12 14.59 8.93
N PRO A 186 9.37 13.67 9.57
CA PRO A 186 9.96 12.64 10.44
C PRO A 186 10.90 11.67 9.70
N LEU A 187 10.67 11.38 8.43
CA LEU A 187 11.54 10.51 7.64
C LEU A 187 12.70 11.25 6.97
N GLY A 188 12.77 12.58 7.06
CA GLY A 188 13.78 13.39 6.37
C GLY A 188 13.64 13.29 4.84
N GLY A 189 12.43 13.09 4.34
CA GLY A 189 12.14 12.81 2.95
C GLY A 189 11.67 14.01 2.15
N GLU A 190 11.50 13.80 0.85
CA GLU A 190 11.03 14.80 -0.10
C GLU A 190 9.74 14.35 -0.78
N VAL A 191 8.80 15.29 -1.00
CA VAL A 191 7.52 15.01 -1.66
C VAL A 191 7.56 15.51 -3.10
N HIS A 192 7.14 14.64 -4.02
CA HIS A 192 6.95 14.94 -5.44
C HIS A 192 5.52 14.53 -5.84
N ALA A 193 4.80 15.40 -6.54
CA ALA A 193 3.47 15.11 -7.05
C ALA A 193 3.52 14.83 -8.55
N LEU A 194 2.84 13.78 -8.96
CA LEU A 194 2.71 13.39 -10.36
C LEU A 194 1.25 13.29 -10.74
N HIS A 195 0.88 13.99 -11.79
CA HIS A 195 -0.34 13.75 -12.54
C HIS A 195 -0.01 13.17 -13.92
N VAL A 196 -0.65 12.07 -14.28
CA VAL A 196 -0.48 11.50 -15.62
C VAL A 196 -1.76 11.72 -16.41
N PHE A 197 -1.65 12.57 -17.42
CA PHE A 197 -2.73 12.83 -18.37
C PHE A 197 -2.81 11.66 -19.37
N SER A 198 -3.90 10.90 -19.27
CA SER A 198 -4.17 9.78 -20.18
C SER A 198 -4.69 10.27 -21.51
N ILE A 199 -4.09 9.82 -22.60
CA ILE A 199 -4.64 10.01 -23.94
C ILE A 199 -5.63 8.86 -24.18
N PRO A 200 -6.94 9.13 -24.33
CA PRO A 200 -7.87 8.10 -24.75
C PRO A 200 -7.45 7.59 -26.13
N THR A 201 -7.22 6.31 -26.27
CA THR A 201 -7.10 5.70 -27.59
C THR A 201 -8.52 5.33 -28.01
N PRO A 202 -9.14 6.06 -28.94
CA PRO A 202 -10.46 5.70 -29.43
C PRO A 202 -10.36 4.36 -30.15
N VAL A 203 -11.12 3.37 -29.68
CA VAL A 203 -11.29 2.09 -30.35
C VAL A 203 -12.58 2.15 -31.13
N THR A 204 -12.49 2.13 -32.46
CA THR A 204 -13.65 2.05 -33.34
C THR A 204 -13.88 0.58 -33.66
N VAL A 205 -15.07 0.09 -33.40
CA VAL A 205 -15.51 -1.25 -33.75
C VAL A 205 -16.19 -1.15 -35.14
N ILE A 206 -15.60 -1.78 -36.15
CA ILE A 206 -16.20 -1.89 -37.49
C ILE A 206 -16.42 -3.38 -37.77
N GLY A 207 -17.68 -3.83 -37.66
CA GLY A 207 -18.01 -5.25 -37.71
C GLY A 207 -17.37 -5.99 -36.54
N ASP A 208 -16.69 -7.10 -36.80
CA ASP A 208 -15.96 -7.90 -35.79
C ASP A 208 -14.49 -7.46 -35.61
N ALA A 209 -14.08 -6.37 -36.25
CA ALA A 209 -12.70 -5.87 -36.21
C ALA A 209 -12.57 -4.68 -35.26
N TYR A 210 -11.60 -4.74 -34.35
CA TYR A 210 -11.19 -3.62 -33.50
C TYR A 210 -10.13 -2.79 -34.24
N ILE A 211 -10.50 -1.58 -34.67
CA ILE A 211 -9.53 -0.65 -35.25
C ILE A 211 -9.20 0.38 -34.18
N ALA A 212 -7.95 0.37 -33.70
CA ALA A 212 -7.45 1.47 -32.90
C ALA A 212 -7.32 2.71 -33.79
N ALA A 213 -8.15 3.72 -33.58
CA ALA A 213 -7.94 5.01 -34.23
C ALA A 213 -6.63 5.62 -33.71
N ALA A 214 -6.00 6.45 -34.55
CA ALA A 214 -4.78 7.17 -34.14
C ALA A 214 -5.00 7.88 -32.81
N ALA A 215 -4.05 7.71 -31.88
CA ALA A 215 -4.10 8.39 -30.59
C ALA A 215 -4.24 9.89 -30.82
N VAL A 216 -5.31 10.49 -30.32
CA VAL A 216 -5.51 11.94 -30.40
C VAL A 216 -4.47 12.53 -29.44
N GLN A 217 -3.49 13.24 -29.98
CA GLN A 217 -2.52 13.95 -29.14
C GLN A 217 -3.27 15.02 -28.33
N PRO A 218 -3.00 15.19 -27.03
CA PRO A 218 -3.60 16.25 -26.26
C PRO A 218 -3.18 17.60 -26.88
N THR A 219 -4.10 18.53 -26.90
CA THR A 219 -3.76 19.90 -27.31
C THR A 219 -2.92 20.56 -26.24
N ASP A 220 -2.08 21.52 -26.61
CA ASP A 220 -1.27 22.29 -25.64
C ASP A 220 -2.17 22.89 -24.54
N ALA A 221 -3.34 23.39 -24.88
CA ALA A 221 -4.32 23.93 -23.94
C ALA A 221 -4.80 22.88 -22.90
N THR A 222 -4.90 21.62 -23.30
CA THR A 222 -5.31 20.53 -22.37
C THR A 222 -4.20 20.21 -21.36
N VAL A 223 -2.96 20.19 -21.84
CA VAL A 223 -1.78 19.96 -20.96
C VAL A 223 -1.56 21.16 -20.05
N GLU A 224 -1.75 22.37 -20.54
CA GLU A 224 -1.69 23.61 -19.74
C GLU A 224 -2.73 23.61 -18.62
N ASN A 225 -3.98 23.22 -18.92
CA ASN A 225 -5.04 23.12 -17.91
C ASN A 225 -4.69 22.09 -16.82
N ALA A 226 -4.20 20.91 -17.19
CA ALA A 226 -3.75 19.89 -16.24
C ALA A 226 -2.59 20.40 -15.38
N THR A 227 -1.66 21.13 -16.00
CA THR A 227 -0.51 21.72 -15.30
C THR A 227 -0.95 22.82 -14.32
N ALA A 228 -1.90 23.65 -14.70
CA ALA A 228 -2.45 24.68 -13.84
C ALA A 228 -3.18 24.07 -12.63
N ALA A 229 -4.04 23.06 -12.87
CA ALA A 229 -4.76 22.35 -11.82
C ALA A 229 -3.79 21.66 -10.81
N LEU A 230 -2.74 21.01 -11.32
CA LEU A 230 -1.73 20.39 -10.46
C LEU A 230 -0.96 21.43 -9.65
N ARG A 231 -0.58 22.55 -10.25
CA ARG A 231 0.12 23.65 -9.55
C ARG A 231 -0.75 24.26 -8.45
N GLU A 232 -2.04 24.45 -8.72
CA GLU A 232 -2.98 24.94 -7.72
C GLU A 232 -3.10 23.96 -6.54
N LEU A 233 -3.25 22.66 -6.82
CA LEU A 233 -3.29 21.62 -5.80
C LEU A 233 -1.99 21.60 -4.99
N ALA A 234 -0.83 21.63 -5.64
CA ALA A 234 0.49 21.64 -5.01
C ALA A 234 0.69 22.87 -4.11
N ALA A 235 0.28 24.06 -4.57
CA ALA A 235 0.38 25.28 -3.80
C ALA A 235 -0.43 25.24 -2.51
N ARG A 236 -1.61 24.61 -2.50
CA ARG A 236 -2.45 24.40 -1.30
C ARG A 236 -1.77 23.52 -0.26
N HIS A 237 -0.77 22.72 -0.65
CA HIS A 237 0.01 21.86 0.24
C HIS A 237 1.46 22.31 0.40
N ALA A 238 1.77 23.57 0.07
CA ALA A 238 3.11 24.15 0.15
C ALA A 238 4.19 23.34 -0.58
N LEU A 239 3.80 22.59 -1.62
CA LEU A 239 4.73 21.82 -2.44
C LEU A 239 5.35 22.76 -3.51
N PRO A 240 6.69 22.81 -3.62
CA PRO A 240 7.35 23.62 -4.63
C PRO A 240 6.91 23.25 -6.06
N PRO A 241 6.68 24.21 -6.97
CA PRO A 241 6.25 23.92 -8.34
C PRO A 241 7.19 22.98 -9.12
N ALA A 242 8.49 23.02 -8.82
CA ALA A 242 9.48 22.13 -9.43
C ALA A 242 9.29 20.65 -9.05
N ARG A 243 8.53 20.36 -7.99
CA ARG A 243 8.21 19.00 -7.53
C ARG A 243 6.80 18.56 -7.91
N ALA A 244 6.11 19.32 -8.75
CA ALA A 244 4.78 18.99 -9.27
C ALA A 244 4.85 18.85 -10.80
N GLN A 245 4.74 17.62 -11.29
CA GLN A 245 4.96 17.30 -12.70
C GLN A 245 3.70 16.69 -13.33
N VAL A 246 3.41 17.13 -14.55
CA VAL A 246 2.43 16.50 -15.44
C VAL A 246 3.17 15.70 -16.49
N ARG A 247 2.79 14.45 -16.66
CA ARG A 247 3.24 13.62 -17.78
C ARG A 247 2.07 13.25 -18.67
N VAL A 248 2.34 13.05 -19.93
CA VAL A 248 1.35 12.64 -20.93
C VAL A 248 1.67 11.22 -21.36
N GLY A 249 0.73 10.29 -21.15
CA GLY A 249 0.99 8.92 -21.53
C GLY A 249 0.05 7.91 -20.87
N ARG A 250 0.50 6.66 -20.81
CA ARG A 250 -0.21 5.59 -20.10
C ARG A 250 0.15 5.67 -18.62
N PRO A 251 -0.80 5.90 -17.71
CA PRO A 251 -0.52 6.15 -16.29
C PRO A 251 0.40 5.09 -15.66
N ALA A 252 0.14 3.81 -15.92
CA ALA A 252 0.96 2.75 -15.37
C ALA A 252 2.43 2.82 -15.81
N ARG A 253 2.69 3.22 -17.05
CA ARG A 253 4.06 3.36 -17.57
C ARG A 253 4.74 4.58 -16.98
N GLU A 254 4.09 5.73 -17.06
CA GLU A 254 4.68 7.01 -16.62
C GLU A 254 4.96 7.01 -15.10
N ILE A 255 4.09 6.39 -14.28
CA ILE A 255 4.32 6.25 -12.84
C ILE A 255 5.55 5.39 -12.56
N LEU A 256 5.71 4.26 -13.27
CA LEU A 256 6.87 3.39 -13.09
C LEU A 256 8.18 4.06 -13.52
N GLU A 257 8.17 4.76 -14.65
CA GLU A 257 9.33 5.49 -15.17
C GLU A 257 9.71 6.64 -14.22
N GLU A 258 8.73 7.40 -13.71
CA GLU A 258 9.01 8.50 -12.77
C GLU A 258 9.46 7.99 -11.41
N ALA A 259 8.86 6.92 -10.89
CA ALA A 259 9.30 6.30 -9.63
C ALA A 259 10.75 5.80 -9.73
N ALA A 260 11.14 5.24 -10.88
CA ALA A 260 12.51 4.80 -11.13
C ALA A 260 13.48 5.99 -11.30
N ALA A 261 13.11 7.01 -12.09
CA ALA A 261 13.94 8.19 -12.31
C ALA A 261 14.18 8.99 -11.02
N LEU A 262 13.15 9.06 -10.17
CA LEU A 262 13.22 9.70 -8.86
C LEU A 262 13.94 8.84 -7.81
N GLU A 263 14.23 7.57 -8.11
CA GLU A 263 14.65 6.58 -7.11
C GLU A 263 13.71 6.58 -5.89
N ALA A 264 12.41 6.62 -6.15
CA ALA A 264 11.41 6.76 -5.12
C ALA A 264 11.53 5.66 -4.05
N GLY A 265 11.53 6.05 -2.79
CA GLY A 265 11.46 5.11 -1.66
C GLY A 265 10.03 4.68 -1.37
N ILE A 266 9.07 5.57 -1.66
CA ILE A 266 7.63 5.33 -1.47
C ILE A 266 6.85 5.93 -2.63
N VAL A 267 5.92 5.16 -3.19
CA VAL A 267 4.85 5.67 -4.05
C VAL A 267 3.56 5.72 -3.25
N ILE A 268 2.92 6.88 -3.21
CA ILE A 268 1.66 7.11 -2.49
C ILE A 268 0.54 7.24 -3.51
N MET A 269 -0.48 6.38 -3.40
CA MET A 269 -1.60 6.35 -4.31
C MET A 269 -2.92 6.08 -3.61
N GLY A 270 -4.02 6.51 -4.24
CA GLY A 270 -5.37 6.31 -3.73
C GLY A 270 -6.02 5.04 -4.27
N ALA A 271 -6.75 4.33 -3.41
CA ALA A 271 -7.75 3.37 -3.83
C ALA A 271 -9.13 4.04 -3.82
N VAL A 272 -9.88 3.91 -4.92
CA VAL A 272 -11.18 4.55 -5.09
C VAL A 272 -12.30 3.51 -5.01
N SER A 273 -13.34 3.79 -4.22
CA SER A 273 -14.59 3.02 -4.26
C SER A 273 -15.43 3.50 -5.44
N ARG A 274 -15.77 2.60 -6.36
CA ARG A 274 -16.74 2.89 -7.43
C ARG A 274 -18.03 2.15 -7.15
N GLY A 275 -19.11 2.90 -6.87
CA GLY A 275 -20.48 2.40 -6.81
C GLY A 275 -20.98 2.03 -5.42
N ARG A 276 -22.32 1.72 -5.35
CA ARG A 276 -23.12 1.40 -4.15
C ARG A 276 -22.83 0.01 -3.53
N LEU A 277 -21.86 -0.72 -4.03
CA LEU A 277 -21.42 -1.99 -3.46
C LEU A 277 -20.20 -1.69 -2.60
N ASP A 278 -20.19 -2.07 -1.36
CA ASP A 278 -19.18 -1.88 -0.30
C ASP A 278 -17.77 -2.44 -0.65
N ARG A 279 -17.33 -2.32 -1.90
CA ARG A 279 -16.06 -2.82 -2.39
C ARG A 279 -15.26 -1.68 -3.01
N TRP A 280 -14.11 -1.42 -2.43
CA TRP A 280 -13.11 -0.56 -3.03
C TRP A 280 -12.59 -1.18 -4.33
N PHE A 281 -12.58 -0.40 -5.39
CA PHE A 281 -11.90 -0.80 -6.63
C PHE A 281 -10.49 -0.23 -6.60
N VAL A 282 -9.53 -1.12 -6.72
CA VAL A 282 -8.20 -0.72 -7.15
C VAL A 282 -8.34 -0.42 -8.64
N GLY A 283 -8.09 0.81 -9.06
CA GLY A 283 -8.18 1.16 -10.49
C GLY A 283 -7.19 0.33 -11.30
N SER A 284 -7.51 0.10 -12.57
CA SER A 284 -6.65 -0.67 -13.50
C SER A 284 -5.20 -0.14 -13.55
N THR A 285 -5.02 1.16 -13.35
CA THR A 285 -3.70 1.79 -13.23
C THR A 285 -2.97 1.30 -11.98
N ALA A 286 -3.63 1.31 -10.82
CA ALA A 286 -3.01 0.86 -9.58
C ALA A 286 -2.67 -0.64 -9.65
N GLU A 287 -3.56 -1.47 -10.18
CA GLU A 287 -3.26 -2.90 -10.40
C GLU A 287 -2.02 -3.10 -11.28
N ALA A 288 -1.93 -2.38 -12.38
CA ALA A 288 -0.80 -2.49 -13.30
C ALA A 288 0.52 -1.92 -12.76
N VAL A 289 0.45 -1.02 -11.77
CA VAL A 289 1.62 -0.35 -11.17
C VAL A 289 2.13 -1.09 -9.95
N LEU A 290 1.23 -1.49 -9.06
CA LEU A 290 1.56 -2.09 -7.77
C LEU A 290 2.49 -3.31 -7.91
N ASP A 291 2.19 -4.21 -8.85
CA ASP A 291 2.99 -5.42 -9.12
C ASP A 291 4.40 -5.11 -9.64
N ARG A 292 4.63 -3.94 -10.22
CA ARG A 292 5.86 -3.61 -10.96
C ARG A 292 6.76 -2.61 -10.25
N LEU A 293 6.25 -1.87 -9.26
CA LEU A 293 7.06 -0.95 -8.47
C LEU A 293 8.14 -1.71 -7.70
N ALA A 294 9.35 -1.18 -7.70
CA ALA A 294 10.47 -1.72 -6.92
C ALA A 294 10.61 -1.09 -5.52
N CYS A 295 9.77 -0.10 -5.20
CA CYS A 295 9.77 0.62 -3.95
C CYS A 295 8.54 0.29 -3.11
N ASN A 296 8.53 0.78 -1.87
CA ASN A 296 7.38 0.65 -0.98
C ASN A 296 6.16 1.39 -1.54
N VAL A 297 4.97 0.90 -1.22
CA VAL A 297 3.73 1.51 -1.70
C VAL A 297 2.82 1.81 -0.53
N TRP A 298 2.39 3.06 -0.45
CA TRP A 298 1.36 3.50 0.47
C TRP A 298 0.04 3.64 -0.27
N VAL A 299 -0.95 2.86 0.16
CA VAL A 299 -2.31 2.93 -0.39
C VAL A 299 -3.20 3.66 0.59
N GLU A 300 -3.75 4.79 0.14
CA GLU A 300 -4.63 5.65 0.93
C GLU A 300 -6.08 5.46 0.50
N LYS A 301 -6.99 5.65 1.44
CA LYS A 301 -8.43 5.61 1.21
C LYS A 301 -9.10 6.78 1.92
N LEU A 302 -10.20 7.25 1.37
CA LEU A 302 -11.04 8.17 2.14
C LEU A 302 -11.81 7.39 3.20
N PRO A 303 -12.00 7.96 4.41
CA PRO A 303 -12.93 7.40 5.38
C PRO A 303 -14.31 7.21 4.74
N GLN A 304 -14.98 6.12 5.06
CA GLN A 304 -16.39 5.94 4.71
C GLN A 304 -17.20 6.64 5.81
N ASP A 305 -18.12 7.50 5.39
CA ASP A 305 -19.12 8.12 6.27
C ASP A 305 -20.15 7.07 6.78
#